data_0dae675b82c7729341444ebd6513f849
#
_entry.id   0dae675b82c7729341444ebd6513f849
#
_cell.length_a   1.000
_cell.length_b   1.000
_cell.length_c   1.000
_cell.angle_alpha   90.00
_cell.angle_beta   90.00
_cell.angle_gamma   90.00
#
_symmetry.space_group_name_H-M   'P 1'
#
loop_
_entity.id
_entity.type
_entity.pdbx_description
1 polymer ?
#
loop_
_entity_poly.entity_id
_entity_poly.type
_entity_poly.pdbx_seq_one_letter_code
_entity_poly.pdbx_strand_id
1 'polypeptide(L)'
;MQRAIQTTRGYAILKSALSAAQISHIQKELTVAPNVPLSYAGTVTPFKVWVESSTRYYLPHAWASTYFGPADADARPPGDSLPSTLEFKGTLRPHQEEALAAFRDAGHSGIICLPCGYGKTFTGIAAATQLIGRRFIIVVHKEFLADQWTAELRALVPGIRIGRIQGERCDIGPQFDVAIAMIQTICSRAYPIGTFDSFGTVIFDEVHHLGAEHFSQALQRIQCRNMLGLTATPNRVDGLSKVFEWSLGRIVYQIARRPKDDSVGVRVMRYVCDDPVYANTPTNWRGETVRARLINQIAAFKPRTSALVEWIAPMLRDEPGRRLLILSDRREHLMDFATLFAAQGFASIGYYVGGMKQADLDMSATKQIILGTYAMASEGMNIPTLNTILLATPKSNIEQSVGRILRQKKEERLVAPRILDILDTAFMEANGQWAKRRKFYKSCGYTIKWSDEPENTSESSAGEMDEDTPTAAKTPLFVDDDAPPTACSKELNEIVETLASIPPYEPPTIKSTKPKPKPKAKRIYNPKDPTLSATKAPLFIED
;
A
#
# COMPACT_ATOMS: atom_id res chain seq x y z
N MET A 1 20.47 30.38 -25.87
CA MET A 1 19.88 30.13 -24.54
C MET A 1 19.20 28.78 -24.60
N GLN A 2 19.49 27.85 -23.69
CA GLN A 2 18.87 26.51 -23.70
C GLN A 2 17.36 26.62 -23.49
N ARG A 3 16.60 26.02 -24.41
CA ARG A 3 15.12 26.02 -24.39
C ARG A 3 14.58 25.25 -23.21
N ALA A 4 15.15 24.08 -22.94
CA ALA A 4 14.71 23.17 -21.90
C ALA A 4 15.89 22.53 -21.17
N ILE A 5 15.78 22.33 -19.85
CA ILE A 5 16.82 21.75 -19.00
C ILE A 5 16.17 20.81 -18.01
N GLN A 6 16.73 19.59 -17.83
CA GLN A 6 16.37 18.74 -16.71
C GLN A 6 16.97 19.30 -15.42
N THR A 7 16.14 19.48 -14.41
CA THR A 7 16.54 20.02 -13.10
C THR A 7 15.99 19.17 -11.97
N THR A 8 16.43 19.41 -10.73
CA THR A 8 15.87 18.78 -9.52
C THR A 8 14.42 19.23 -9.21
N ARG A 9 13.85 20.12 -10.01
CA ARG A 9 12.44 20.55 -9.96
C ARG A 9 11.59 19.95 -11.10
N GLY A 10 12.20 19.21 -12.01
CA GLY A 10 11.57 18.64 -13.20
C GLY A 10 12.16 19.16 -14.51
N TYR A 11 11.45 18.90 -15.59
CA TYR A 11 11.77 19.42 -16.92
C TYR A 11 11.42 20.90 -16.99
N ALA A 12 12.43 21.76 -16.92
CA ALA A 12 12.30 23.20 -16.91
C ALA A 12 12.33 23.76 -18.33
N ILE A 13 11.22 24.33 -18.82
CA ILE A 13 11.10 24.93 -20.15
C ILE A 13 10.79 26.43 -20.06
N LEU A 14 11.44 27.24 -20.91
CA LEU A 14 11.20 28.68 -20.95
C LEU A 14 9.77 28.98 -21.43
N LYS A 15 9.05 29.86 -20.72
CA LYS A 15 7.72 30.32 -21.12
C LYS A 15 7.75 31.01 -22.50
N SER A 16 8.83 31.77 -22.78
CA SER A 16 9.01 32.43 -24.06
C SER A 16 9.25 31.49 -25.25
N ALA A 17 9.57 30.23 -24.98
CA ALA A 17 9.75 29.22 -26.02
C ALA A 17 8.46 28.43 -26.32
N LEU A 18 7.35 28.76 -25.65
CA LEU A 18 6.08 28.06 -25.78
C LEU A 18 5.06 28.92 -26.52
N SER A 19 4.28 28.31 -27.41
CA SER A 19 3.09 28.91 -27.98
C SER A 19 1.93 28.94 -26.97
N ALA A 20 0.95 29.81 -27.19
CA ALA A 20 -0.27 29.84 -26.38
C ALA A 20 -1.02 28.50 -26.37
N ALA A 21 -1.02 27.77 -27.48
CA ALA A 21 -1.62 26.43 -27.58
C ALA A 21 -0.88 25.41 -26.69
N GLN A 22 0.46 25.45 -26.66
CA GLN A 22 1.25 24.56 -25.80
C GLN A 22 1.04 24.88 -24.31
N ILE A 23 0.94 26.16 -23.95
CA ILE A 23 0.64 26.57 -22.58
C ILE A 23 -0.74 26.06 -22.15
N SER A 24 -1.74 26.24 -23.00
CA SER A 24 -3.10 25.75 -22.75
C SER A 24 -3.12 24.22 -22.60
N HIS A 25 -2.35 23.50 -23.42
CA HIS A 25 -2.24 22.05 -23.35
C HIS A 25 -1.59 21.59 -22.03
N ILE A 26 -0.47 22.21 -21.61
CA ILE A 26 0.18 21.95 -20.30
C ILE A 26 -0.84 22.10 -19.17
N GLN A 27 -1.54 23.24 -19.15
CA GLN A 27 -2.47 23.56 -18.07
C GLN A 27 -3.65 22.62 -18.03
N LYS A 28 -4.16 22.19 -19.18
CA LYS A 28 -5.30 21.27 -19.29
C LYS A 28 -4.93 19.84 -18.94
N GLU A 29 -3.85 19.31 -19.51
CA GLU A 29 -3.50 17.90 -19.35
C GLU A 29 -2.88 17.62 -17.99
N LEU A 30 -2.01 18.50 -17.49
CA LEU A 30 -1.34 18.35 -16.21
C LEU A 30 -2.11 18.94 -15.02
N THR A 31 -3.39 19.27 -15.21
CA THR A 31 -4.35 19.51 -14.13
C THR A 31 -5.31 18.34 -14.09
N VAL A 32 -5.22 17.53 -13.03
CA VAL A 32 -5.88 16.23 -12.92
C VAL A 32 -6.89 16.20 -11.78
N ALA A 33 -7.89 15.36 -11.91
CA ALA A 33 -8.84 15.06 -10.86
C ALA A 33 -9.09 13.54 -10.83
N PRO A 34 -9.32 12.94 -9.67
CA PRO A 34 -9.70 11.54 -9.59
C PRO A 34 -11.08 11.30 -10.21
N ASN A 35 -11.22 10.19 -10.92
CA ASN A 35 -12.51 9.71 -11.39
C ASN A 35 -13.31 9.21 -10.18
N VAL A 36 -14.30 9.97 -9.76
CA VAL A 36 -15.21 9.59 -8.68
C VAL A 36 -16.63 9.40 -9.22
N PRO A 37 -17.47 8.59 -8.59
CA PRO A 37 -18.89 8.49 -8.93
C PRO A 37 -19.57 9.85 -8.91
N LEU A 38 -20.58 10.05 -9.76
CA LEU A 38 -21.31 11.31 -9.90
C LEU A 38 -21.88 11.83 -8.57
N SER A 39 -22.18 10.94 -7.62
CA SER A 39 -22.60 11.31 -6.25
C SER A 39 -21.56 12.11 -5.46
N TYR A 40 -20.29 12.02 -5.81
CA TYR A 40 -19.17 12.72 -5.18
C TYR A 40 -18.52 13.77 -6.09
N ALA A 41 -18.97 13.92 -7.33
CA ALA A 41 -18.33 14.77 -8.33
C ALA A 41 -18.24 16.26 -7.92
N GLY A 42 -19.16 16.75 -7.07
CA GLY A 42 -19.13 18.12 -6.57
C GLY A 42 -18.10 18.42 -5.47
N THR A 43 -17.43 17.39 -4.93
CA THR A 43 -16.46 17.53 -3.82
C THR A 43 -15.01 17.43 -4.26
N VAL A 44 -14.77 17.12 -5.55
CA VAL A 44 -13.40 16.87 -6.06
C VAL A 44 -12.82 18.14 -6.66
N THR A 45 -11.71 18.59 -6.09
CA THR A 45 -10.96 19.73 -6.62
C THR A 45 -9.82 19.22 -7.51
N PRO A 46 -9.75 19.66 -8.79
CA PRO A 46 -8.60 19.34 -9.64
C PRO A 46 -7.30 19.92 -9.06
N PHE A 47 -6.20 19.20 -9.21
CA PHE A 47 -4.88 19.65 -8.75
C PHE A 47 -3.84 19.63 -9.87
N LYS A 48 -2.83 20.50 -9.73
CA LYS A 48 -1.76 20.66 -10.71
C LYS A 48 -0.60 19.74 -10.37
N VAL A 49 -0.06 19.04 -11.38
CA VAL A 49 1.16 18.25 -11.26
C VAL A 49 2.37 18.94 -11.88
N TRP A 50 2.31 20.25 -11.99
CA TRP A 50 3.34 21.13 -12.50
C TRP A 50 3.45 22.38 -11.64
N VAL A 51 4.63 23.02 -11.68
CA VAL A 51 4.89 24.32 -11.03
C VAL A 51 5.48 25.29 -12.03
N GLU A 52 5.49 26.58 -11.70
CA GLU A 52 6.04 27.62 -12.55
C GLU A 52 6.81 28.68 -11.75
N SER A 53 7.76 29.32 -12.41
CA SER A 53 8.36 30.58 -11.99
C SER A 53 7.91 31.72 -12.92
N SER A 54 8.47 32.92 -12.73
CA SER A 54 8.26 34.04 -13.65
C SER A 54 8.61 33.67 -15.10
N THR A 55 9.67 32.89 -15.32
CA THR A 55 10.27 32.63 -16.63
C THR A 55 10.09 31.23 -17.15
N ARG A 56 9.82 30.22 -16.29
CA ARG A 56 9.80 28.78 -16.66
C ARG A 56 8.59 28.04 -16.14
N TYR A 57 8.20 26.99 -16.88
CA TYR A 57 7.41 25.88 -16.37
C TYR A 57 8.35 24.76 -15.94
N TYR A 58 8.02 24.09 -14.82
CA TYR A 58 8.66 22.86 -14.34
C TYR A 58 7.63 21.73 -14.43
N LEU A 59 7.87 20.82 -15.34
CA LEU A 59 6.93 19.79 -15.77
C LEU A 59 7.40 18.41 -15.34
N PRO A 60 6.50 17.44 -15.20
CA PRO A 60 6.88 16.06 -14.98
C PRO A 60 7.84 15.57 -16.09
N HIS A 61 8.94 14.98 -15.67
CA HIS A 61 10.07 14.64 -16.53
C HIS A 61 9.70 13.81 -17.76
N ALA A 62 9.04 12.67 -17.57
CA ALA A 62 8.76 11.74 -18.65
C ALA A 62 7.68 12.27 -19.60
N TRP A 63 6.65 12.95 -19.07
CA TRP A 63 5.65 13.62 -19.90
C TRP A 63 6.27 14.67 -20.79
N ALA A 64 7.08 15.56 -20.19
CA ALA A 64 7.68 16.66 -20.94
C ALA A 64 8.67 16.18 -21.99
N SER A 65 9.48 15.15 -21.67
CA SER A 65 10.41 14.55 -22.64
C SER A 65 9.67 13.88 -23.79
N THR A 66 8.50 13.29 -23.54
CA THR A 66 7.66 12.70 -24.60
C THR A 66 7.02 13.78 -25.48
N TYR A 67 6.55 14.88 -24.89
CA TYR A 67 5.80 15.91 -25.62
C TYR A 67 6.71 16.93 -26.33
N PHE A 68 7.81 17.36 -25.69
CA PHE A 68 8.73 18.39 -26.20
C PHE A 68 10.03 17.82 -26.76
N GLY A 69 10.30 16.54 -26.56
CA GLY A 69 11.58 15.91 -26.83
C GLY A 69 12.55 15.95 -25.65
N PRO A 70 13.76 15.39 -25.80
CA PRO A 70 14.79 15.44 -24.77
C PRO A 70 15.17 16.88 -24.45
N ALA A 71 15.51 17.15 -23.18
CA ALA A 71 16.02 18.45 -22.78
C ALA A 71 17.41 18.72 -23.40
N ASP A 72 17.74 19.99 -23.61
CA ASP A 72 19.03 20.42 -24.16
C ASP A 72 20.21 20.07 -23.23
N ALA A 73 19.94 19.97 -21.91
CA ALA A 73 20.92 19.60 -20.90
C ALA A 73 20.25 18.94 -19.70
N ASP A 74 21.02 18.13 -18.97
CA ASP A 74 20.65 17.57 -17.68
C ASP A 74 21.51 18.20 -16.57
N ALA A 75 20.92 19.13 -15.83
CA ALA A 75 21.54 19.83 -14.72
C ALA A 75 21.31 19.14 -13.36
N ARG A 76 20.67 17.96 -13.34
CA ARG A 76 20.49 17.20 -12.11
C ARG A 76 21.84 16.68 -11.63
N PRO A 77 22.20 16.86 -10.34
CA PRO A 77 23.43 16.33 -9.78
C PRO A 77 23.51 14.82 -9.97
N PRO A 78 24.69 14.26 -10.26
CA PRO A 78 24.86 12.81 -10.38
C PRO A 78 24.74 12.08 -9.03
N GLY A 79 24.78 12.84 -7.93
CA GLY A 79 24.89 12.33 -6.57
C GLY A 79 26.29 11.78 -6.23
N ASP A 80 26.57 11.64 -4.95
CA ASP A 80 27.82 11.07 -4.47
C ASP A 80 27.87 9.55 -4.72
N SER A 81 29.06 9.02 -4.93
CA SER A 81 29.27 7.57 -5.06
C SER A 81 29.10 6.88 -3.72
N LEU A 82 28.57 5.68 -3.74
CA LEU A 82 28.63 4.80 -2.57
C LEU A 82 30.07 4.38 -2.31
N PRO A 83 30.46 4.13 -1.05
CA PRO A 83 31.76 3.54 -0.72
C PRO A 83 31.99 2.24 -1.49
N SER A 84 33.16 2.06 -2.10
CA SER A 84 33.53 0.85 -2.84
C SER A 84 33.61 -0.43 -1.97
N THR A 85 33.62 -0.25 -0.64
CA THR A 85 33.57 -1.35 0.33
C THR A 85 32.17 -1.92 0.55
N LEU A 86 31.13 -1.24 0.07
CA LEU A 86 29.77 -1.71 0.17
C LEU A 86 29.45 -2.66 -0.99
N GLU A 87 29.20 -3.91 -0.65
CA GLU A 87 28.84 -4.95 -1.61
C GLU A 87 27.43 -5.47 -1.35
N PHE A 88 26.69 -5.66 -2.41
CA PHE A 88 25.41 -6.34 -2.37
C PHE A 88 25.62 -7.86 -2.22
N LYS A 89 25.13 -8.45 -1.14
CA LYS A 89 25.32 -9.87 -0.79
C LYS A 89 24.16 -10.78 -1.23
N GLY A 90 23.28 -10.30 -2.06
CA GLY A 90 22.13 -11.08 -2.53
C GLY A 90 22.41 -11.79 -3.87
N THR A 91 21.64 -12.86 -4.13
CA THR A 91 21.59 -13.51 -5.44
C THR A 91 20.27 -13.17 -6.12
N LEU A 92 20.32 -12.55 -7.27
CA LEU A 92 19.16 -12.19 -8.07
C LEU A 92 18.48 -13.43 -8.65
N ARG A 93 17.17 -13.41 -8.70
CA ARG A 93 16.38 -14.38 -9.46
C ARG A 93 16.32 -13.95 -10.93
N PRO A 94 16.09 -14.85 -11.90
CA PRO A 94 16.05 -14.51 -13.33
C PRO A 94 15.16 -13.30 -13.65
N HIS A 95 13.94 -13.25 -13.12
CA HIS A 95 13.03 -12.13 -13.34
C HIS A 95 13.51 -10.80 -12.73
N GLN A 96 14.35 -10.85 -11.67
CA GLN A 96 14.94 -9.64 -11.08
C GLN A 96 16.12 -9.14 -11.94
N GLU A 97 16.89 -10.04 -12.54
CA GLU A 97 17.94 -9.70 -13.50
C GLU A 97 17.33 -9.05 -14.75
N GLU A 98 16.25 -9.63 -15.29
CA GLU A 98 15.48 -9.05 -16.39
C GLU A 98 14.94 -7.66 -16.06
N ALA A 99 14.39 -7.48 -14.85
CA ALA A 99 13.87 -6.19 -14.39
C ALA A 99 14.98 -5.14 -14.29
N LEU A 100 16.16 -5.50 -13.77
CA LEU A 100 17.31 -4.60 -13.70
C LEU A 100 17.87 -4.27 -15.10
N ALA A 101 17.91 -5.24 -16.00
CA ALA A 101 18.30 -5.00 -17.39
C ALA A 101 17.35 -4.02 -18.07
N ALA A 102 16.04 -4.24 -17.97
CA ALA A 102 15.03 -3.33 -18.53
C ALA A 102 15.11 -1.91 -17.93
N PHE A 103 15.37 -1.80 -16.64
CA PHE A 103 15.56 -0.51 -15.98
C PHE A 103 16.82 0.22 -16.44
N ARG A 104 17.93 -0.49 -16.63
CA ARG A 104 19.15 0.06 -17.21
C ARG A 104 18.93 0.55 -18.64
N ASP A 105 18.29 -0.27 -19.48
CA ASP A 105 18.03 0.03 -20.88
C ASP A 105 17.07 1.22 -21.06
N ALA A 106 16.25 1.50 -20.04
CA ALA A 106 15.40 2.69 -19.95
C ALA A 106 16.14 3.94 -19.40
N GLY A 107 17.46 3.90 -19.25
CA GLY A 107 18.25 5.02 -18.74
C GLY A 107 18.08 5.30 -17.25
N HIS A 108 17.81 4.27 -16.46
CA HIS A 108 17.63 4.31 -15.01
C HIS A 108 16.44 5.19 -14.53
N SER A 109 15.40 5.27 -15.37
CA SER A 109 14.12 5.91 -14.99
C SER A 109 12.96 5.05 -15.46
N GLY A 110 12.02 4.76 -14.55
CA GLY A 110 10.85 3.96 -14.86
C GLY A 110 10.29 3.21 -13.67
N ILE A 111 9.28 2.40 -13.94
CA ILE A 111 8.53 1.65 -12.94
C ILE A 111 8.75 0.15 -13.17
N ILE A 112 9.12 -0.56 -12.10
CA ILE A 112 9.17 -2.01 -12.06
C ILE A 112 7.94 -2.52 -11.33
N CYS A 113 7.13 -3.33 -12.01
CA CYS A 113 5.91 -3.91 -11.49
C CYS A 113 6.11 -5.40 -11.19
N LEU A 114 6.23 -5.74 -9.90
CA LEU A 114 6.40 -7.10 -9.42
C LEU A 114 5.29 -7.49 -8.44
N PRO A 115 4.65 -8.64 -8.57
CA PRO A 115 3.67 -9.13 -7.60
C PRO A 115 4.23 -9.19 -6.18
N CYS A 116 3.34 -9.20 -5.17
CA CYS A 116 3.76 -9.39 -3.78
C CYS A 116 4.53 -10.72 -3.62
N GLY A 117 5.65 -10.67 -2.88
CA GLY A 117 6.52 -11.83 -2.66
C GLY A 117 7.59 -12.07 -3.75
N TYR A 118 7.60 -11.28 -4.83
CA TYR A 118 8.59 -11.40 -5.92
C TYR A 118 9.86 -10.57 -5.68
N GLY A 119 10.03 -10.00 -4.47
CA GLY A 119 11.26 -9.34 -4.05
C GLY A 119 11.44 -7.93 -4.60
N LYS A 120 10.38 -7.09 -4.59
CA LYS A 120 10.46 -5.66 -4.96
C LYS A 120 11.60 -4.94 -4.23
N THR A 121 11.63 -5.05 -2.89
CA THR A 121 12.65 -4.43 -2.03
C THR A 121 14.05 -4.90 -2.41
N PHE A 122 14.22 -6.21 -2.60
CA PHE A 122 15.47 -6.81 -3.03
C PHE A 122 15.94 -6.24 -4.38
N THR A 123 15.05 -6.17 -5.37
CA THR A 123 15.33 -5.59 -6.69
C THR A 123 15.69 -4.11 -6.59
N GLY A 124 14.99 -3.34 -5.74
CA GLY A 124 15.28 -1.91 -5.52
C GLY A 124 16.66 -1.69 -4.89
N ILE A 125 17.05 -2.50 -3.90
CA ILE A 125 18.38 -2.42 -3.27
C ILE A 125 19.47 -2.76 -4.31
N ALA A 126 19.29 -3.83 -5.08
CA ALA A 126 20.24 -4.22 -6.14
C ALA A 126 20.36 -3.12 -7.22
N ALA A 127 19.24 -2.50 -7.62
CA ALA A 127 19.25 -1.38 -8.57
C ALA A 127 20.10 -0.20 -8.06
N ALA A 128 19.91 0.21 -6.80
CA ALA A 128 20.61 1.35 -6.24
C ALA A 128 22.10 1.06 -5.98
N THR A 129 22.44 -0.12 -5.49
CA THR A 129 23.80 -0.45 -5.02
C THR A 129 24.66 -1.11 -6.10
N GLN A 130 24.15 -2.14 -6.75
CA GLN A 130 24.91 -2.94 -7.71
C GLN A 130 24.89 -2.33 -9.13
N LEU A 131 23.72 -1.79 -9.56
CA LEU A 131 23.58 -1.26 -10.92
C LEU A 131 24.03 0.21 -11.01
N ILE A 132 23.66 1.06 -10.05
CA ILE A 132 23.90 2.51 -10.09
C ILE A 132 25.09 2.94 -9.23
N GLY A 133 25.23 2.43 -8.02
CA GLY A 133 26.36 2.71 -7.10
C GLY A 133 26.43 4.16 -6.60
N ARG A 134 25.28 4.84 -6.46
CA ARG A 134 25.18 6.22 -5.93
C ARG A 134 24.41 6.24 -4.63
N ARG A 135 24.66 7.26 -3.77
CA ARG A 135 23.82 7.53 -2.60
C ARG A 135 22.36 7.66 -3.04
N PHE A 136 21.44 7.11 -2.26
CA PHE A 136 20.06 7.00 -2.67
C PHE A 136 19.06 7.29 -1.56
N ILE A 137 17.85 7.70 -1.96
CA ILE A 137 16.71 7.93 -1.07
C ILE A 137 15.66 6.87 -1.37
N ILE A 138 15.07 6.30 -0.32
CA ILE A 138 13.91 5.41 -0.42
C ILE A 138 12.72 6.14 0.19
N VAL A 139 11.66 6.33 -0.59
CA VAL A 139 10.44 7.00 -0.14
C VAL A 139 9.36 5.95 0.11
N VAL A 140 8.86 5.92 1.35
CA VAL A 140 7.83 4.99 1.81
C VAL A 140 6.68 5.75 2.48
N HIS A 141 5.49 5.17 2.50
CA HIS A 141 4.30 5.82 3.04
C HIS A 141 3.93 5.35 4.47
N LYS A 142 4.57 4.30 4.99
CA LYS A 142 4.34 3.78 6.35
C LYS A 142 5.64 3.43 7.06
N GLU A 143 5.64 3.60 8.38
CA GLU A 143 6.81 3.43 9.24
C GLU A 143 7.35 1.99 9.21
N PHE A 144 6.49 0.99 9.29
CA PHE A 144 6.92 -0.41 9.23
C PHE A 144 7.60 -0.78 7.89
N LEU A 145 7.21 -0.14 6.76
CA LEU A 145 7.93 -0.31 5.48
C LEU A 145 9.36 0.24 5.59
N ALA A 146 9.51 1.38 6.24
CA ALA A 146 10.83 1.93 6.46
C ALA A 146 11.70 1.03 7.37
N ASP A 147 11.10 0.36 8.35
CA ASP A 147 11.79 -0.61 9.20
C ASP A 147 12.12 -1.90 8.42
N GLN A 148 11.21 -2.37 7.58
CA GLN A 148 11.48 -3.48 6.66
C GLN A 148 12.64 -3.15 5.70
N TRP A 149 12.63 -1.98 5.04
CA TRP A 149 13.73 -1.53 4.18
C TRP A 149 15.04 -1.45 4.96
N THR A 150 15.01 -0.96 6.22
CA THR A 150 16.18 -0.90 7.09
C THR A 150 16.75 -2.29 7.37
N ALA A 151 15.90 -3.26 7.70
CA ALA A 151 16.31 -4.63 7.96
C ALA A 151 16.90 -5.31 6.72
N GLU A 152 16.26 -5.18 5.56
CA GLU A 152 16.72 -5.75 4.30
C GLU A 152 18.03 -5.10 3.80
N LEU A 153 18.17 -3.78 3.93
CA LEU A 153 19.43 -3.08 3.63
C LEU A 153 20.59 -3.60 4.46
N ARG A 154 20.41 -3.76 5.78
CA ARG A 154 21.45 -4.28 6.67
C ARG A 154 21.85 -5.72 6.35
N ALA A 155 20.87 -6.54 5.95
CA ALA A 155 21.11 -7.93 5.58
C ALA A 155 21.81 -8.05 4.22
N LEU A 156 21.42 -7.24 3.24
CA LEU A 156 21.90 -7.35 1.86
C LEU A 156 23.14 -6.51 1.56
N VAL A 157 23.38 -5.44 2.32
CA VAL A 157 24.52 -4.52 2.15
C VAL A 157 25.15 -4.25 3.52
N PRO A 158 25.90 -5.21 4.06
CA PRO A 158 26.54 -5.05 5.36
C PRO A 158 27.41 -3.79 5.43
N GLY A 159 27.29 -3.04 6.51
CA GLY A 159 28.04 -1.79 6.71
C GLY A 159 27.39 -0.54 6.12
N ILE A 160 26.28 -0.64 5.39
CA ILE A 160 25.56 0.52 4.85
C ILE A 160 25.02 1.43 5.98
N ARG A 161 25.27 2.73 5.87
CA ARG A 161 24.89 3.74 6.86
C ARG A 161 23.54 4.34 6.48
N ILE A 162 22.54 4.08 7.32
CA ILE A 162 21.13 4.40 7.01
C ILE A 162 20.69 5.62 7.81
N GLY A 163 20.28 6.67 7.11
CA GLY A 163 19.61 7.85 7.66
C GLY A 163 18.08 7.75 7.59
N ARG A 164 17.40 8.61 8.32
CA ARG A 164 15.93 8.69 8.38
C ARG A 164 15.45 10.12 8.11
N ILE A 165 14.39 10.26 7.31
CA ILE A 165 13.68 11.53 7.11
C ILE A 165 12.24 11.30 7.58
N GLN A 166 11.96 11.73 8.84
CA GLN A 166 10.67 11.50 9.49
C GLN A 166 10.41 12.56 10.57
N GLY A 167 9.28 13.27 10.52
CA GLY A 167 8.98 14.35 11.45
C GLY A 167 10.08 15.43 11.41
N GLU A 168 10.70 15.71 12.54
CA GLU A 168 11.81 16.68 12.63
C GLU A 168 13.17 16.10 12.19
N ARG A 169 13.30 14.80 12.13
CA ARG A 169 14.55 14.12 11.75
C ARG A 169 14.79 14.22 10.25
N CYS A 170 16.02 14.59 9.86
CA CYS A 170 16.44 14.71 8.47
C CYS A 170 17.92 14.31 8.32
N ASP A 171 18.18 13.01 8.26
CA ASP A 171 19.50 12.42 8.20
C ASP A 171 19.96 12.26 6.76
N ILE A 172 20.57 13.31 6.20
CA ILE A 172 21.02 13.36 4.80
C ILE A 172 22.51 13.71 4.64
N GLY A 173 23.22 13.90 5.75
CA GLY A 173 24.65 14.25 5.74
C GLY A 173 25.55 13.17 5.12
N PRO A 174 26.86 13.45 4.94
CA PRO A 174 27.82 12.53 4.29
C PRO A 174 28.09 11.26 5.10
N GLN A 175 27.69 11.22 6.38
CA GLN A 175 27.77 10.04 7.23
C GLN A 175 26.71 8.97 6.88
N PHE A 176 25.77 9.26 6.00
CA PHE A 176 24.73 8.32 5.56
C PHE A 176 24.90 8.00 4.07
N ASP A 177 24.77 6.73 3.71
CA ASP A 177 24.84 6.23 2.34
C ASP A 177 23.45 6.19 1.69
N VAL A 178 22.42 5.96 2.51
CA VAL A 178 21.02 5.92 2.12
C VAL A 178 20.16 6.67 3.15
N ALA A 179 19.12 7.34 2.69
CA ALA A 179 18.09 7.92 3.56
C ALA A 179 16.73 7.26 3.28
N ILE A 180 16.05 6.79 4.33
CA ILE A 180 14.67 6.30 4.22
C ILE A 180 13.73 7.42 4.65
N ALA A 181 12.90 7.88 3.73
CA ALA A 181 12.05 9.04 3.89
C ALA A 181 10.57 8.67 3.98
N MET A 182 9.88 9.23 4.97
CA MET A 182 8.43 9.18 5.02
C MET A 182 7.84 10.17 4.03
N ILE A 183 6.98 9.71 3.13
CA ILE A 183 6.35 10.55 2.10
C ILE A 183 5.61 11.74 2.72
N GLN A 184 4.93 11.54 3.86
CA GLN A 184 4.23 12.61 4.58
C GLN A 184 5.20 13.73 4.99
N THR A 185 6.38 13.37 5.48
CA THR A 185 7.42 14.34 5.86
C THR A 185 7.96 15.07 4.64
N ILE A 186 8.20 14.36 3.53
CA ILE A 186 8.61 14.99 2.27
C ILE A 186 7.56 15.99 1.78
N CYS A 187 6.27 15.65 1.88
CA CYS A 187 5.19 16.50 1.40
C CYS A 187 4.85 17.68 2.34
N SER A 188 5.08 17.55 3.65
CA SER A 188 4.69 18.56 4.63
C SER A 188 5.77 19.61 4.91
N ARG A 189 7.07 19.28 4.66
CA ARG A 189 8.20 20.17 4.96
C ARG A 189 8.65 20.93 3.73
N ALA A 190 9.10 22.17 3.92
CA ALA A 190 9.86 22.90 2.91
C ALA A 190 11.33 22.49 2.99
N TYR A 191 11.93 22.21 1.84
CA TYR A 191 13.35 21.89 1.73
C TYR A 191 14.04 22.95 0.88
N PRO A 192 15.17 23.52 1.33
CA PRO A 192 15.99 24.39 0.50
C PRO A 192 16.40 23.71 -0.81
N ILE A 193 16.59 24.49 -1.86
CA ILE A 193 17.12 23.99 -3.13
C ILE A 193 18.48 23.35 -2.87
N GLY A 194 18.75 22.18 -3.47
CA GLY A 194 20.00 21.45 -3.28
C GLY A 194 20.04 20.51 -2.07
N THR A 195 19.00 20.49 -1.23
CA THR A 195 18.97 19.60 -0.04
C THR A 195 19.27 18.14 -0.38
N PHE A 196 18.83 17.66 -1.52
CA PHE A 196 18.98 16.25 -1.94
C PHE A 196 20.03 16.03 -3.02
N ASP A 197 20.86 17.02 -3.36
CA ASP A 197 21.82 16.98 -4.48
C ASP A 197 22.90 15.91 -4.33
N SER A 198 23.21 15.51 -3.11
CA SER A 198 24.14 14.40 -2.84
C SER A 198 23.58 13.01 -3.16
N PHE A 199 22.27 12.90 -3.42
CA PHE A 199 21.62 11.65 -3.77
C PHE A 199 21.42 11.55 -5.28
N GLY A 200 22.01 10.52 -5.91
CA GLY A 200 21.89 10.30 -7.35
C GLY A 200 20.70 9.44 -7.74
N THR A 201 20.05 8.78 -6.76
CA THR A 201 18.94 7.86 -7.00
C THR A 201 17.82 8.08 -5.99
N VAL A 202 16.57 8.02 -6.46
CA VAL A 202 15.39 7.90 -5.61
C VAL A 202 14.59 6.66 -5.97
N ILE A 203 14.17 5.91 -4.95
CA ILE A 203 13.28 4.76 -5.05
C ILE A 203 11.96 5.13 -4.37
N PHE A 204 10.86 5.08 -5.11
CA PHE A 204 9.52 5.20 -4.55
C PHE A 204 8.91 3.81 -4.41
N ASP A 205 8.67 3.38 -3.17
CA ASP A 205 7.99 2.13 -2.90
C ASP A 205 6.47 2.32 -2.89
N GLU A 206 5.75 1.34 -3.44
CA GLU A 206 4.30 1.35 -3.66
C GLU A 206 3.83 2.64 -4.36
N VAL A 207 4.39 2.90 -5.56
CA VAL A 207 4.19 4.17 -6.32
C VAL A 207 2.73 4.51 -6.60
N HIS A 208 1.81 3.54 -6.55
CA HIS A 208 0.39 3.78 -6.74
C HIS A 208 -0.19 4.78 -5.71
N HIS A 209 0.42 4.93 -4.52
CA HIS A 209 0.05 5.98 -3.57
C HIS A 209 0.38 7.40 -4.05
N LEU A 210 1.38 7.57 -4.92
CA LEU A 210 1.81 8.88 -5.45
C LEU A 210 0.78 9.54 -6.39
N GLY A 211 -0.22 8.81 -6.85
CA GLY A 211 -1.31 9.39 -7.65
C GLY A 211 -2.21 10.34 -6.87
N ALA A 212 -2.24 10.29 -5.54
CA ALA A 212 -3.04 11.19 -4.72
C ALA A 212 -2.43 12.61 -4.70
N GLU A 213 -3.28 13.65 -4.67
CA GLU A 213 -2.88 15.06 -4.69
C GLU A 213 -1.74 15.38 -3.73
N HIS A 214 -1.92 15.06 -2.45
CA HIS A 214 -0.91 15.37 -1.44
C HIS A 214 0.42 14.64 -1.70
N PHE A 215 0.36 13.36 -2.04
CA PHE A 215 1.57 12.55 -2.22
C PHE A 215 2.28 12.78 -3.56
N SER A 216 1.58 13.28 -4.58
CA SER A 216 2.20 13.66 -5.84
C SER A 216 3.24 14.78 -5.69
N GLN A 217 3.15 15.58 -4.63
CA GLN A 217 4.14 16.61 -4.31
C GLN A 217 5.54 16.02 -4.05
N ALA A 218 5.65 14.78 -3.55
CA ALA A 218 6.95 14.13 -3.35
C ALA A 218 7.71 13.97 -4.68
N LEU A 219 6.99 13.71 -5.78
CA LEU A 219 7.56 13.60 -7.13
C LEU A 219 8.14 14.92 -7.64
N GLN A 220 7.69 16.06 -7.13
CA GLN A 220 8.21 17.37 -7.48
C GLN A 220 9.35 17.82 -6.57
N ARG A 221 9.40 17.30 -5.32
CA ARG A 221 10.36 17.72 -4.29
C ARG A 221 11.65 16.90 -4.31
N ILE A 222 11.59 15.65 -4.75
CA ILE A 222 12.76 14.78 -4.87
C ILE A 222 12.84 14.26 -6.31
N GLN A 223 13.73 14.88 -7.09
CA GLN A 223 14.03 14.45 -8.45
C GLN A 223 15.53 14.22 -8.59
N CYS A 224 15.91 12.96 -8.44
CA CYS A 224 17.28 12.51 -8.69
C CYS A 224 17.51 12.20 -10.17
N ARG A 225 18.76 12.00 -10.54
CA ARG A 225 19.12 11.61 -11.91
C ARG A 225 18.53 10.25 -12.29
N ASN A 226 18.51 9.30 -11.33
CA ASN A 226 17.92 7.98 -11.48
C ASN A 226 16.66 7.89 -10.62
N MET A 227 15.55 7.47 -11.21
CA MET A 227 14.25 7.44 -10.53
C MET A 227 13.57 6.10 -10.75
N LEU A 228 13.43 5.32 -9.68
CA LEU A 228 12.83 4.00 -9.68
C LEU A 228 11.49 4.00 -8.93
N GLY A 229 10.44 3.57 -9.61
CA GLY A 229 9.16 3.24 -9.00
C GLY A 229 9.00 1.74 -8.81
N LEU A 230 8.53 1.32 -7.64
CA LEU A 230 8.21 -0.07 -7.33
C LEU A 230 6.73 -0.19 -7.00
N THR A 231 6.03 -1.18 -7.57
CA THR A 231 4.63 -1.46 -7.22
C THR A 231 4.27 -2.92 -7.54
N ALA A 232 3.23 -3.42 -6.89
CA ALA A 232 2.57 -4.66 -7.30
C ALA A 232 1.35 -4.38 -8.19
N THR A 233 0.73 -3.21 -8.04
CA THR A 233 -0.54 -2.83 -8.69
C THR A 233 -0.39 -1.46 -9.32
N PRO A 234 0.02 -1.38 -10.61
CA PRO A 234 0.29 -0.10 -11.25
C PRO A 234 -0.98 0.69 -11.61
N ASN A 235 -2.11 -0.01 -11.79
CA ASN A 235 -3.34 0.60 -12.25
C ASN A 235 -4.18 1.09 -11.07
N ARG A 236 -4.44 2.39 -11.04
CA ARG A 236 -5.37 3.03 -10.10
C ARG A 236 -6.76 3.12 -10.73
N VAL A 237 -7.79 2.81 -9.96
CA VAL A 237 -9.18 2.87 -10.42
C VAL A 237 -9.63 4.32 -10.65
N ASP A 238 -9.07 5.27 -9.89
CA ASP A 238 -9.36 6.70 -10.02
C ASP A 238 -8.70 7.38 -11.25
N GLY A 239 -7.99 6.62 -12.10
CA GLY A 239 -7.35 7.12 -13.32
C GLY A 239 -6.10 7.97 -13.10
N LEU A 240 -5.61 8.08 -11.86
CA LEU A 240 -4.44 8.90 -11.51
C LEU A 240 -3.10 8.17 -11.63
N SER A 241 -3.05 6.96 -12.20
CA SER A 241 -1.80 6.25 -12.52
C SER A 241 -0.86 7.10 -13.38
N LYS A 242 -1.41 7.88 -14.30
CA LYS A 242 -0.66 8.80 -15.16
C LYS A 242 0.22 9.80 -14.41
N VAL A 243 -0.14 10.19 -13.18
CA VAL A 243 0.61 11.19 -12.38
C VAL A 243 2.01 10.70 -12.06
N PHE A 244 2.17 9.48 -11.59
CA PHE A 244 3.49 8.94 -11.30
C PHE A 244 4.22 8.47 -12.56
N GLU A 245 3.51 7.99 -13.58
CA GLU A 245 4.09 7.64 -14.89
C GLU A 245 4.66 8.88 -15.59
N TRP A 246 4.01 10.01 -15.53
CA TRP A 246 4.51 11.28 -16.09
C TRP A 246 5.81 11.74 -15.44
N SER A 247 6.03 11.39 -14.17
CA SER A 247 7.22 11.79 -13.43
C SER A 247 8.35 10.77 -13.51
N LEU A 248 8.04 9.48 -13.35
CA LEU A 248 9.03 8.40 -13.26
C LEU A 248 9.34 7.77 -14.62
N GLY A 249 8.41 7.85 -15.57
CA GLY A 249 8.46 7.14 -16.84
C GLY A 249 7.50 5.95 -16.87
N ARG A 250 7.54 5.24 -17.99
CA ARG A 250 6.68 4.07 -18.22
C ARG A 250 7.03 2.90 -17.30
N ILE A 251 6.15 1.91 -17.26
CA ILE A 251 6.47 0.60 -16.72
C ILE A 251 7.51 -0.04 -17.63
N VAL A 252 8.73 -0.23 -17.12
CA VAL A 252 9.85 -0.79 -17.89
C VAL A 252 9.91 -2.31 -17.79
N TYR A 253 9.41 -2.86 -16.68
CA TYR A 253 9.30 -4.30 -16.49
C TYR A 253 8.05 -4.65 -15.68
N GLN A 254 7.33 -5.66 -16.13
CA GLN A 254 6.13 -6.12 -15.45
C GLN A 254 5.98 -7.63 -15.56
N ILE A 255 5.79 -8.29 -14.42
CA ILE A 255 5.24 -9.63 -14.37
C ILE A 255 3.72 -9.52 -14.36
N ALA A 256 3.12 -9.68 -15.54
CA ALA A 256 1.68 -9.47 -15.72
C ALA A 256 0.82 -10.51 -15.01
N ARG A 257 1.32 -11.72 -14.80
CA ARG A 257 0.60 -12.83 -14.13
C ARG A 257 1.56 -13.64 -13.28
N ARG A 258 1.10 -14.02 -12.09
CA ARG A 258 1.80 -15.06 -11.32
C ARG A 258 1.81 -16.36 -12.12
N PRO A 259 2.88 -17.17 -12.03
CA PRO A 259 2.81 -18.56 -12.51
C PRO A 259 1.61 -19.25 -11.89
N LYS A 260 0.94 -20.09 -12.68
CA LYS A 260 -0.17 -20.91 -12.17
C LYS A 260 0.32 -21.80 -11.03
N ASP A 261 -0.43 -21.85 -9.96
CA ASP A 261 -0.10 -22.61 -8.77
C ASP A 261 -1.32 -23.45 -8.35
N ASP A 262 -1.37 -24.67 -8.85
CA ASP A 262 -2.43 -25.66 -8.60
C ASP A 262 -2.42 -26.23 -7.17
N SER A 263 -1.31 -26.00 -6.44
CA SER A 263 -1.21 -26.40 -5.02
C SER A 263 -2.02 -25.50 -4.08
N VAL A 264 -2.52 -24.36 -4.56
CA VAL A 264 -3.34 -23.44 -3.76
C VAL A 264 -4.81 -23.84 -3.85
N GLY A 265 -5.39 -24.23 -2.72
CA GLY A 265 -6.80 -24.54 -2.63
C GLY A 265 -7.63 -23.32 -2.21
N VAL A 266 -8.75 -23.10 -2.88
CA VAL A 266 -9.79 -22.14 -2.47
C VAL A 266 -11.00 -22.90 -2.00
N ARG A 267 -11.40 -22.68 -0.75
CA ARG A 267 -12.65 -23.22 -0.17
C ARG A 267 -13.64 -22.08 -0.01
N VAL A 268 -14.82 -22.22 -0.57
CA VAL A 268 -15.85 -21.18 -0.58
C VAL A 268 -17.06 -21.62 0.21
N MET A 269 -17.42 -20.85 1.24
CA MET A 269 -18.66 -21.05 1.98
C MET A 269 -19.76 -20.17 1.38
N ARG A 270 -20.91 -20.78 1.01
CA ARG A 270 -22.14 -20.01 0.77
C ARG A 270 -22.82 -19.74 2.10
N TYR A 271 -22.83 -18.48 2.51
CA TYR A 271 -23.55 -18.08 3.70
C TYR A 271 -24.97 -17.63 3.31
N VAL A 272 -25.97 -18.44 3.66
CA VAL A 272 -27.38 -18.19 3.41
C VAL A 272 -28.03 -17.82 4.72
N CYS A 273 -28.71 -16.69 4.79
CA CYS A 273 -29.41 -16.22 5.98
C CYS A 273 -30.54 -15.29 5.58
N ASP A 274 -31.76 -15.63 6.01
CA ASP A 274 -32.98 -14.86 5.73
C ASP A 274 -33.38 -13.95 6.90
N ASP A 275 -32.54 -13.85 7.95
CA ASP A 275 -32.76 -12.93 9.06
C ASP A 275 -32.78 -11.48 8.53
N PRO A 276 -33.87 -10.74 8.72
CA PRO A 276 -34.00 -9.34 8.24
C PRO A 276 -32.89 -8.40 8.76
N VAL A 277 -32.36 -8.67 9.94
CA VAL A 277 -31.23 -7.89 10.51
C VAL A 277 -29.98 -8.06 9.67
N TYR A 278 -29.81 -9.22 9.04
CA TYR A 278 -28.69 -9.51 8.16
C TYR A 278 -29.01 -9.23 6.68
N ALA A 279 -30.15 -9.73 6.19
CA ALA A 279 -30.44 -9.79 4.76
C ALA A 279 -30.84 -8.41 4.13
N ASN A 280 -31.29 -7.45 4.93
CA ASN A 280 -31.66 -6.13 4.43
C ASN A 280 -30.45 -5.32 4.00
N THR A 281 -30.32 -5.06 2.70
CA THR A 281 -29.21 -4.24 2.17
C THR A 281 -29.36 -2.77 2.58
N PRO A 282 -28.37 -2.18 3.29
CA PRO A 282 -28.45 -0.77 3.68
C PRO A 282 -28.24 0.14 2.46
N THR A 283 -29.26 0.93 2.11
CA THR A 283 -29.25 1.85 0.99
C THR A 283 -29.27 3.32 1.43
N ASN A 284 -28.83 4.21 0.53
CA ASN A 284 -29.03 5.64 0.66
C ASN A 284 -30.42 6.05 0.12
N TRP A 285 -30.74 7.34 0.16
CA TRP A 285 -32.02 7.89 -0.34
C TRP A 285 -32.25 7.70 -1.85
N ARG A 286 -31.19 7.32 -2.62
CA ARG A 286 -31.27 7.00 -4.05
C ARG A 286 -31.42 5.49 -4.32
N GLY A 287 -31.50 4.67 -3.27
CA GLY A 287 -31.56 3.21 -3.39
C GLY A 287 -30.19 2.55 -3.67
N GLU A 288 -29.08 3.31 -3.61
CA GLU A 288 -27.74 2.76 -3.82
C GLU A 288 -27.22 2.15 -2.51
N THR A 289 -26.54 1.01 -2.58
CA THR A 289 -25.96 0.36 -1.39
C THR A 289 -24.91 1.23 -0.71
N VAL A 290 -25.06 1.44 0.59
CA VAL A 290 -24.04 2.11 1.40
C VAL A 290 -23.04 1.08 1.91
N ARG A 291 -21.97 0.89 1.17
CA ARG A 291 -20.96 -0.15 1.40
C ARG A 291 -20.43 -0.17 2.84
N ALA A 292 -20.09 0.98 3.43
CA ALA A 292 -19.58 1.04 4.79
C ALA A 292 -20.59 0.49 5.82
N ARG A 293 -21.90 0.75 5.61
CA ARG A 293 -22.98 0.22 6.44
C ARG A 293 -23.14 -1.28 6.21
N LEU A 294 -23.04 -1.75 4.97
CA LEU A 294 -23.10 -3.17 4.63
C LEU A 294 -21.96 -3.95 5.30
N ILE A 295 -20.73 -3.45 5.24
CA ILE A 295 -19.58 -4.07 5.92
C ILE A 295 -19.80 -4.10 7.44
N ASN A 296 -20.34 -3.02 8.04
CA ASN A 296 -20.67 -2.99 9.46
C ASN A 296 -21.72 -4.06 9.82
N GLN A 297 -22.78 -4.17 9.02
CA GLN A 297 -23.85 -5.15 9.21
C GLN A 297 -23.31 -6.59 9.14
N ILE A 298 -22.53 -6.92 8.11
CA ILE A 298 -21.91 -8.23 7.95
C ILE A 298 -20.98 -8.54 9.13
N ALA A 299 -20.15 -7.60 9.54
CA ALA A 299 -19.19 -7.77 10.63
C ALA A 299 -19.85 -7.87 12.00
N ALA A 300 -20.95 -7.16 12.23
CA ALA A 300 -21.66 -7.15 13.52
C ALA A 300 -22.57 -8.39 13.69
N PHE A 301 -22.88 -9.11 12.65
CA PHE A 301 -23.81 -10.25 12.70
C PHE A 301 -23.16 -11.49 13.30
N LYS A 302 -23.34 -11.71 14.59
CA LYS A 302 -22.72 -12.77 15.39
C LYS A 302 -22.97 -14.20 14.86
N PRO A 303 -24.21 -14.58 14.40
CA PRO A 303 -24.44 -15.92 13.88
C PRO A 303 -23.53 -16.29 12.70
N ARG A 304 -23.24 -15.31 11.81
CA ARG A 304 -22.30 -15.51 10.69
C ARG A 304 -20.88 -15.79 11.20
N THR A 305 -20.42 -15.01 12.17
CA THR A 305 -19.08 -15.20 12.74
C THR A 305 -18.96 -16.55 13.44
N SER A 306 -20.00 -16.99 14.17
CA SER A 306 -20.06 -18.33 14.78
C SER A 306 -19.97 -19.43 13.72
N ALA A 307 -20.78 -19.36 12.66
CA ALA A 307 -20.75 -20.32 11.57
C ALA A 307 -19.37 -20.42 10.90
N LEU A 308 -18.67 -19.29 10.74
CA LEU A 308 -17.31 -19.29 10.20
C LEU A 308 -16.31 -19.98 11.14
N VAL A 309 -16.40 -19.72 12.43
CA VAL A 309 -15.52 -20.39 13.41
C VAL A 309 -15.82 -21.90 13.45
N GLU A 310 -17.08 -22.30 13.46
CA GLU A 310 -17.49 -23.71 13.40
C GLU A 310 -16.98 -24.42 12.13
N TRP A 311 -16.99 -23.75 11.00
CA TRP A 311 -16.46 -24.27 9.74
C TRP A 311 -14.93 -24.45 9.78
N ILE A 312 -14.21 -23.54 10.42
CA ILE A 312 -12.75 -23.46 10.39
C ILE A 312 -12.08 -24.27 11.50
N ALA A 313 -12.70 -24.34 12.69
CA ALA A 313 -12.10 -24.94 13.86
C ALA A 313 -11.70 -26.42 13.69
N PRO A 314 -12.51 -27.29 13.04
CA PRO A 314 -12.09 -28.69 12.75
C PRO A 314 -10.79 -28.72 11.94
N MET A 315 -10.70 -27.97 10.85
CA MET A 315 -9.49 -27.92 10.01
C MET A 315 -8.24 -27.56 10.80
N LEU A 316 -8.34 -26.59 11.73
CA LEU A 316 -7.20 -26.17 12.55
C LEU A 316 -6.79 -27.20 13.60
N ARG A 317 -7.72 -28.06 14.05
CA ARG A 317 -7.45 -29.19 14.96
C ARG A 317 -6.79 -30.35 14.22
N ASP A 318 -7.33 -30.67 13.04
CA ASP A 318 -6.89 -31.81 12.23
C ASP A 318 -5.53 -31.56 11.55
N GLU A 319 -5.22 -30.28 11.28
CA GLU A 319 -3.98 -29.88 10.62
C GLU A 319 -3.14 -28.92 11.54
N PRO A 320 -2.36 -29.43 12.52
CA PRO A 320 -1.63 -28.60 13.47
C PRO A 320 -0.60 -27.65 12.85
N GLY A 321 -0.11 -27.97 11.64
CA GLY A 321 0.79 -27.10 10.86
C GLY A 321 0.10 -25.93 10.18
N ARG A 322 -1.25 -25.83 10.26
CA ARG A 322 -2.00 -24.74 9.67
C ARG A 322 -1.87 -23.46 10.49
N ARG A 323 -1.49 -22.39 9.81
CA ARG A 323 -1.41 -21.04 10.37
C ARG A 323 -2.34 -20.13 9.62
N LEU A 324 -3.37 -19.66 10.32
CA LEU A 324 -4.51 -18.93 9.77
C LEU A 324 -4.35 -17.42 9.98
N LEU A 325 -4.52 -16.67 8.89
CA LEU A 325 -4.71 -15.22 8.90
C LEU A 325 -6.19 -14.91 8.63
N ILE A 326 -6.86 -14.25 9.56
CA ILE A 326 -8.24 -13.77 9.40
C ILE A 326 -8.21 -12.29 9.10
N LEU A 327 -8.79 -11.87 7.99
CA LEU A 327 -8.85 -10.47 7.57
C LEU A 327 -10.25 -9.89 7.67
N SER A 328 -10.36 -8.77 8.36
CA SER A 328 -11.59 -7.98 8.45
C SER A 328 -11.31 -6.48 8.33
N ASP A 329 -12.26 -5.72 7.79
CA ASP A 329 -12.24 -4.26 7.81
C ASP A 329 -12.64 -3.66 9.17
N ARG A 330 -13.08 -4.49 10.15
CA ARG A 330 -13.57 -4.05 11.46
C ARG A 330 -12.84 -4.75 12.60
N ARG A 331 -12.30 -3.96 13.53
CA ARG A 331 -11.56 -4.48 14.69
C ARG A 331 -12.47 -5.26 15.66
N GLU A 332 -13.70 -4.79 15.86
CA GLU A 332 -14.68 -5.48 16.70
C GLU A 332 -14.96 -6.89 16.18
N HIS A 333 -15.10 -7.05 14.85
CA HIS A 333 -15.26 -8.36 14.24
C HIS A 333 -14.08 -9.31 14.52
N LEU A 334 -12.85 -8.77 14.53
CA LEU A 334 -11.67 -9.55 14.93
C LEU A 334 -11.71 -9.97 16.40
N MET A 335 -12.22 -9.11 17.29
CA MET A 335 -12.41 -9.44 18.70
C MET A 335 -13.45 -10.56 18.89
N ASP A 336 -14.51 -10.55 18.08
CA ASP A 336 -15.52 -11.61 18.09
C ASP A 336 -14.91 -12.96 17.68
N PHE A 337 -14.11 -12.99 16.62
CA PHE A 337 -13.35 -14.19 16.24
C PHE A 337 -12.45 -14.68 17.38
N ALA A 338 -11.72 -13.78 18.04
CA ALA A 338 -10.86 -14.16 19.17
C ALA A 338 -11.66 -14.84 20.28
N THR A 339 -12.79 -14.24 20.67
CA THR A 339 -13.68 -14.76 21.71
C THR A 339 -14.22 -16.15 21.35
N LEU A 340 -14.70 -16.31 20.12
CA LEU A 340 -15.27 -17.57 19.67
C LEU A 340 -14.20 -18.68 19.51
N PHE A 341 -13.02 -18.39 18.99
CA PHE A 341 -11.93 -19.36 18.92
C PHE A 341 -11.43 -19.73 20.32
N ALA A 342 -11.33 -18.77 21.26
CA ALA A 342 -10.97 -19.07 22.64
C ALA A 342 -12.01 -19.98 23.30
N ALA A 343 -13.31 -19.77 23.07
CA ALA A 343 -14.38 -20.65 23.54
C ALA A 343 -14.29 -22.07 22.94
N GLN A 344 -13.71 -22.21 21.75
CA GLN A 344 -13.41 -23.50 21.09
C GLN A 344 -12.09 -24.14 21.55
N GLY A 345 -11.41 -23.56 22.54
CA GLY A 345 -10.16 -24.06 23.11
C GLY A 345 -8.87 -23.63 22.42
N PHE A 346 -8.91 -22.71 21.47
CA PHE A 346 -7.72 -22.20 20.82
C PHE A 346 -7.06 -21.11 21.69
N ALA A 347 -5.83 -21.34 22.16
CA ALA A 347 -5.07 -20.41 22.98
C ALA A 347 -4.04 -19.58 22.19
N SER A 348 -3.68 -20.03 20.98
CA SER A 348 -2.63 -19.40 20.17
C SER A 348 -3.22 -18.39 19.19
N ILE A 349 -3.70 -17.25 19.72
CA ILE A 349 -4.34 -16.17 18.97
C ILE A 349 -3.49 -14.89 19.13
N GLY A 350 -3.28 -14.16 18.05
CA GLY A 350 -2.58 -12.86 18.04
C GLY A 350 -3.28 -11.85 17.16
N TYR A 351 -3.10 -10.56 17.46
CA TYR A 351 -3.65 -9.47 16.65
C TYR A 351 -2.57 -8.85 15.76
N TYR A 352 -2.97 -8.42 14.57
CA TYR A 352 -2.12 -7.70 13.63
C TYR A 352 -2.89 -6.49 13.09
N VAL A 353 -3.00 -5.45 13.93
CA VAL A 353 -3.82 -4.26 13.66
C VAL A 353 -3.00 -2.98 13.80
N GLY A 354 -3.43 -1.91 13.14
CA GLY A 354 -2.72 -0.64 13.19
C GLY A 354 -2.62 -0.07 14.62
N GLY A 355 -1.50 0.58 14.94
CA GLY A 355 -1.24 1.15 16.26
C GLY A 355 -0.56 0.20 17.25
N MET A 356 -0.33 -1.07 16.91
CA MET A 356 0.45 -1.99 17.73
C MET A 356 1.95 -1.67 17.64
N LYS A 357 2.68 -1.92 18.74
CA LYS A 357 4.15 -1.83 18.74
C LYS A 357 4.77 -3.01 18.01
N GLN A 358 5.97 -2.83 17.47
CA GLN A 358 6.65 -3.88 16.71
C GLN A 358 6.83 -5.17 17.52
N ALA A 359 7.21 -5.08 18.79
CA ALA A 359 7.35 -6.26 19.66
C ALA A 359 6.05 -7.07 19.79
N ASP A 360 4.88 -6.40 19.83
CA ASP A 360 3.59 -7.06 19.92
C ASP A 360 3.20 -7.71 18.58
N LEU A 361 3.56 -7.07 17.46
CA LEU A 361 3.40 -7.63 16.11
C LEU A 361 4.27 -8.87 15.92
N ASP A 362 5.53 -8.84 16.38
CA ASP A 362 6.47 -9.96 16.32
C ASP A 362 5.98 -11.14 17.17
N MET A 363 5.45 -10.86 18.36
CA MET A 363 4.85 -11.89 19.21
C MET A 363 3.58 -12.49 18.54
N SER A 364 2.73 -11.66 17.97
CA SER A 364 1.54 -12.10 17.24
C SER A 364 1.89 -12.92 16.01
N ALA A 365 3.00 -12.61 15.36
CA ALA A 365 3.50 -13.35 14.21
C ALA A 365 3.87 -14.81 14.52
N THR A 366 4.04 -15.19 15.78
CA THR A 366 4.32 -16.58 16.21
C THR A 366 3.05 -17.40 16.41
N LYS A 367 1.86 -16.80 16.48
CA LYS A 367 0.60 -17.47 16.84
C LYS A 367 0.03 -18.30 15.68
N GLN A 368 -0.81 -19.29 16.00
CA GLN A 368 -1.49 -20.14 15.04
C GLN A 368 -2.58 -19.36 14.29
N ILE A 369 -3.35 -18.54 15.02
CA ILE A 369 -4.43 -17.71 14.46
C ILE A 369 -4.00 -16.25 14.59
N ILE A 370 -3.94 -15.55 13.47
CA ILE A 370 -3.60 -14.13 13.40
C ILE A 370 -4.82 -13.36 12.90
N LEU A 371 -5.25 -12.38 13.70
CA LEU A 371 -6.41 -11.55 13.44
C LEU A 371 -5.95 -10.18 12.94
N GLY A 372 -6.11 -9.89 11.66
CA GLY A 372 -5.56 -8.70 11.03
C GLY A 372 -6.59 -7.86 10.29
N THR A 373 -6.31 -6.55 10.17
CA THR A 373 -7.05 -5.70 9.25
C THR A 373 -6.48 -5.83 7.83
N TYR A 374 -7.34 -5.67 6.80
CA TYR A 374 -6.86 -5.67 5.40
C TYR A 374 -5.73 -4.67 5.17
N ALA A 375 -5.83 -3.46 5.74
CA ALA A 375 -4.81 -2.44 5.62
C ALA A 375 -3.44 -2.88 6.16
N MET A 376 -3.39 -3.59 7.28
CA MET A 376 -2.14 -4.12 7.84
C MET A 376 -1.61 -5.32 7.05
N ALA A 377 -2.50 -6.17 6.54
CA ALA A 377 -2.11 -7.31 5.73
C ALA A 377 -1.63 -6.89 4.34
N SER A 378 -2.29 -5.92 3.67
CA SER A 378 -1.92 -5.52 2.32
C SER A 378 -0.51 -4.93 2.23
N GLU A 379 -0.04 -4.20 3.25
CA GLU A 379 1.12 -3.35 3.08
C GLU A 379 2.35 -3.74 3.92
N GLY A 380 2.21 -4.53 5.00
CA GLY A 380 3.35 -4.69 5.93
C GLY A 380 3.58 -6.04 6.58
N MET A 381 2.67 -6.95 6.42
CA MET A 381 2.80 -8.25 7.07
C MET A 381 3.86 -9.10 6.36
N ASN A 382 4.92 -9.49 7.07
CA ASN A 382 5.94 -10.42 6.58
C ASN A 382 6.05 -11.63 7.51
N ILE A 383 5.12 -12.58 7.37
CA ILE A 383 5.09 -13.82 8.15
C ILE A 383 5.16 -14.99 7.16
N PRO A 384 6.36 -15.52 6.87
CA PRO A 384 6.55 -16.55 5.85
C PRO A 384 5.83 -17.86 6.15
N THR A 385 5.55 -18.13 7.41
CA THR A 385 4.91 -19.39 7.86
C THR A 385 3.38 -19.40 7.70
N LEU A 386 2.76 -18.31 7.31
CA LEU A 386 1.34 -18.26 6.98
C LEU A 386 1.04 -19.11 5.75
N ASN A 387 0.03 -19.98 5.85
CA ASN A 387 -0.40 -20.86 4.77
C ASN A 387 -1.92 -20.90 4.56
N THR A 388 -2.68 -20.19 5.40
CA THR A 388 -4.14 -20.13 5.29
C THR A 388 -4.63 -18.72 5.53
N ILE A 389 -5.61 -18.27 4.74
CA ILE A 389 -6.23 -16.95 4.87
C ILE A 389 -7.74 -17.05 4.82
N LEU A 390 -8.43 -16.35 5.72
CA LEU A 390 -9.89 -16.13 5.68
C LEU A 390 -10.18 -14.68 5.30
N LEU A 391 -11.00 -14.50 4.28
CA LEU A 391 -11.51 -13.19 3.86
C LEU A 391 -12.85 -12.92 4.57
N ALA A 392 -12.81 -12.47 5.84
CA ALA A 392 -13.98 -12.41 6.71
C ALA A 392 -14.98 -11.32 6.35
N THR A 393 -14.55 -10.20 5.77
CA THR A 393 -15.44 -9.17 5.20
C THR A 393 -15.28 -9.09 3.68
N PRO A 394 -16.35 -8.71 2.94
CA PRO A 394 -16.33 -8.65 1.48
C PRO A 394 -15.27 -7.69 0.94
N LYS A 395 -14.42 -8.18 0.03
CA LYS A 395 -13.38 -7.42 -0.67
C LYS A 395 -13.29 -7.87 -2.13
N SER A 396 -13.05 -6.93 -3.05
CA SER A 396 -12.88 -7.25 -4.48
C SER A 396 -11.42 -7.50 -4.85
N ASN A 397 -10.52 -6.64 -4.36
CA ASN A 397 -9.09 -6.76 -4.61
C ASN A 397 -8.41 -7.48 -3.43
N ILE A 398 -8.00 -8.71 -3.68
CA ILE A 398 -7.42 -9.62 -2.67
C ILE A 398 -6.01 -10.08 -3.02
N GLU A 399 -5.46 -9.64 -4.14
CA GLU A 399 -4.18 -10.13 -4.65
C GLU A 399 -3.04 -9.95 -3.65
N GLN A 400 -2.96 -8.76 -3.03
CA GLN A 400 -1.95 -8.49 -2.01
C GLN A 400 -2.17 -9.34 -0.75
N SER A 401 -3.43 -9.47 -0.32
CA SER A 401 -3.79 -10.27 0.86
C SER A 401 -3.47 -11.75 0.67
N VAL A 402 -3.86 -12.33 -0.46
CA VAL A 402 -3.54 -13.73 -0.82
C VAL A 402 -2.02 -13.92 -0.95
N GLY A 403 -1.30 -12.93 -1.43
CA GLY A 403 0.16 -12.96 -1.50
C GLY A 403 0.86 -13.20 -0.16
N ARG A 404 0.18 -12.99 0.97
CA ARG A 404 0.74 -13.20 2.31
C ARG A 404 0.94 -14.66 2.67
N ILE A 405 0.10 -15.55 2.17
CA ILE A 405 0.21 -17.00 2.39
C ILE A 405 1.06 -17.73 1.33
N LEU A 406 1.61 -16.99 0.37
CA LEU A 406 2.39 -17.53 -0.76
C LEU A 406 3.85 -17.07 -0.72
N ARG A 407 4.38 -16.81 0.46
CA ARG A 407 5.77 -16.32 0.62
C ARG A 407 6.82 -17.41 0.53
N GLN A 408 6.47 -18.62 0.93
CA GLN A 408 7.34 -19.79 0.74
C GLN A 408 7.31 -20.24 -0.71
N LYS A 409 8.45 -20.68 -1.22
CA LYS A 409 8.54 -21.31 -2.54
C LYS A 409 7.69 -22.59 -2.54
N LYS A 410 7.16 -22.98 -3.71
CA LYS A 410 6.27 -24.15 -3.83
C LYS A 410 6.93 -25.41 -3.27
N GLU A 411 8.20 -25.58 -3.50
CA GLU A 411 9.02 -26.72 -3.09
C GLU A 411 9.32 -26.76 -1.58
N GLU A 412 9.24 -25.61 -0.91
CA GLU A 412 9.53 -25.46 0.53
C GLU A 412 8.27 -25.57 1.41
N ARG A 413 7.08 -25.68 0.81
CA ARG A 413 5.80 -25.69 1.53
C ARG A 413 5.52 -27.05 2.13
N LEU A 414 5.49 -27.11 3.46
CA LEU A 414 5.09 -28.30 4.21
C LEU A 414 3.56 -28.49 4.22
N VAL A 415 2.81 -27.38 4.14
CA VAL A 415 1.35 -27.36 4.15
C VAL A 415 0.88 -26.58 2.93
N ALA A 416 -0.01 -27.17 2.13
CA ALA A 416 -0.58 -26.53 0.95
C ALA A 416 -1.35 -25.25 1.32
N PRO A 417 -1.11 -24.11 0.63
CA PRO A 417 -1.82 -22.87 0.91
C PRO A 417 -3.33 -23.01 0.69
N ARG A 418 -4.12 -22.42 1.59
CA ARG A 418 -5.59 -22.47 1.51
C ARG A 418 -6.19 -21.07 1.68
N ILE A 419 -7.09 -20.72 0.77
CA ILE A 419 -7.90 -19.51 0.83
C ILE A 419 -9.31 -19.93 1.25
N LEU A 420 -9.80 -19.36 2.34
CA LEU A 420 -11.16 -19.50 2.82
C LEU A 420 -11.92 -18.24 2.41
N ASP A 421 -12.87 -18.41 1.52
CA ASP A 421 -13.66 -17.31 0.96
C ASP A 421 -15.14 -17.48 1.33
N ILE A 422 -15.89 -16.39 1.34
CA ILE A 422 -17.29 -16.39 1.73
C ILE A 422 -18.10 -15.68 0.65
N LEU A 423 -19.19 -16.34 0.24
CA LEU A 423 -20.23 -15.75 -0.59
C LEU A 423 -21.46 -15.48 0.27
N ASP A 424 -21.66 -14.22 0.64
CA ASP A 424 -22.82 -13.74 1.38
C ASP A 424 -24.00 -13.58 0.41
N THR A 425 -24.81 -14.61 0.23
CA THR A 425 -25.81 -14.73 -0.85
C THR A 425 -26.94 -13.70 -0.76
N ALA A 426 -27.21 -13.18 0.43
CA ALA A 426 -28.23 -12.15 0.66
C ALA A 426 -27.92 -10.82 -0.07
N PHE A 427 -26.66 -10.57 -0.47
CA PHE A 427 -26.24 -9.29 -1.03
C PHE A 427 -25.83 -9.40 -2.49
N MET A 428 -26.47 -8.67 -3.37
CA MET A 428 -26.14 -8.63 -4.81
C MET A 428 -24.69 -8.15 -5.06
N GLU A 429 -24.19 -7.20 -4.26
CA GLU A 429 -22.80 -6.75 -4.35
C GLU A 429 -21.78 -7.85 -4.03
N ALA A 430 -22.10 -8.76 -3.11
CA ALA A 430 -21.23 -9.88 -2.76
C ALA A 430 -21.04 -10.82 -3.95
N ASN A 431 -22.08 -11.03 -4.76
CA ASN A 431 -22.01 -11.81 -6.00
C ASN A 431 -21.05 -11.17 -7.01
N GLY A 432 -21.13 -9.86 -7.23
CA GLY A 432 -20.24 -9.13 -8.11
C GLY A 432 -18.78 -9.14 -7.64
N GLN A 433 -18.54 -9.03 -6.33
CA GLN A 433 -17.22 -9.14 -5.74
C GLN A 433 -16.66 -10.57 -5.84
N TRP A 434 -17.50 -11.57 -5.60
CA TRP A 434 -17.14 -12.98 -5.80
C TRP A 434 -16.74 -13.28 -7.24
N ALA A 435 -17.48 -12.79 -8.23
CA ALA A 435 -17.14 -12.98 -9.63
C ALA A 435 -15.72 -12.45 -9.95
N LYS A 436 -15.33 -11.31 -9.38
CA LYS A 436 -13.98 -10.75 -9.52
C LYS A 436 -12.91 -11.63 -8.85
N ARG A 437 -13.18 -12.09 -7.61
CA ARG A 437 -12.25 -12.99 -6.90
C ARG A 437 -12.13 -14.33 -7.63
N ARG A 438 -13.24 -14.92 -8.10
CA ARG A 438 -13.25 -16.15 -8.90
C ARG A 438 -12.39 -16.01 -10.17
N LYS A 439 -12.52 -14.87 -10.89
CA LYS A 439 -11.68 -14.57 -12.06
C LYS A 439 -10.20 -14.53 -11.70
N PHE A 440 -9.85 -13.91 -10.59
CA PHE A 440 -8.48 -13.89 -10.05
C PHE A 440 -7.99 -15.29 -9.72
N TYR A 441 -8.75 -16.10 -8.98
CA TYR A 441 -8.37 -17.48 -8.64
C TYR A 441 -8.13 -18.34 -9.88
N LYS A 442 -9.08 -18.30 -10.84
CA LYS A 442 -8.93 -19.02 -12.13
C LYS A 442 -7.68 -18.56 -12.89
N SER A 443 -7.38 -17.26 -12.93
CA SER A 443 -6.19 -16.74 -13.61
C SER A 443 -4.88 -17.19 -12.97
N CYS A 444 -4.89 -17.46 -11.66
CA CYS A 444 -3.75 -17.98 -10.91
C CYS A 444 -3.66 -19.51 -10.93
N GLY A 445 -4.61 -20.22 -11.53
CA GLY A 445 -4.65 -21.69 -11.59
C GLY A 445 -4.99 -22.35 -10.24
N TYR A 446 -5.66 -21.61 -9.33
CA TYR A 446 -6.05 -22.15 -8.03
C TYR A 446 -7.24 -23.09 -8.15
N THR A 447 -7.25 -24.18 -7.37
CA THR A 447 -8.35 -25.14 -7.32
C THR A 447 -9.47 -24.60 -6.43
N ILE A 448 -10.66 -24.39 -7.00
CA ILE A 448 -11.83 -23.85 -6.28
C ILE A 448 -12.77 -25.00 -5.95
N LYS A 449 -13.14 -25.13 -4.66
CA LYS A 449 -14.15 -26.09 -4.17
C LYS A 449 -15.11 -25.38 -3.21
N TRP A 450 -16.37 -25.77 -3.23
CA TRP A 450 -17.35 -25.29 -2.27
C TRP A 450 -17.24 -26.05 -0.95
N SER A 451 -17.68 -25.45 0.14
CA SER A 451 -17.61 -26.06 1.49
C SER A 451 -18.51 -27.30 1.64
N ASP A 452 -19.54 -27.38 0.83
CA ASP A 452 -20.53 -28.46 0.78
C ASP A 452 -20.11 -29.60 -0.17
N GLU A 453 -19.03 -29.48 -0.91
CA GLU A 453 -18.49 -30.54 -1.78
C GLU A 453 -17.52 -31.42 -1.02
N PRO A 454 -17.62 -32.79 -1.18
CA PRO A 454 -16.69 -33.70 -0.55
C PRO A 454 -15.25 -33.53 -1.06
N GLU A 455 -14.26 -33.77 -0.21
CA GLU A 455 -12.83 -33.52 -0.53
C GLU A 455 -12.30 -34.33 -1.71
N ASN A 456 -12.94 -35.45 -2.09
CA ASN A 456 -12.42 -36.40 -3.06
C ASN A 456 -12.97 -36.29 -4.49
N THR A 457 -13.79 -35.30 -4.81
CA THR A 457 -14.21 -35.07 -6.20
C THR A 457 -13.16 -34.21 -6.93
N SER A 458 -12.32 -34.85 -7.75
CA SER A 458 -11.61 -34.18 -8.83
C SER A 458 -12.65 -33.66 -9.83
N GLU A 459 -12.75 -32.35 -10.03
CA GLU A 459 -13.51 -31.78 -11.14
C GLU A 459 -12.92 -32.25 -12.48
N SER A 460 -13.37 -33.37 -12.99
CA SER A 460 -13.43 -33.64 -14.41
C SER A 460 -14.89 -33.47 -14.82
N SER A 461 -15.15 -32.44 -15.62
CA SER A 461 -16.40 -32.22 -16.34
C SER A 461 -17.70 -32.17 -15.51
N ALA A 462 -17.97 -31.08 -14.83
CA ALA A 462 -19.33 -30.62 -14.60
C ALA A 462 -19.59 -29.44 -15.56
N GLY A 463 -20.61 -29.63 -16.40
CA GLY A 463 -20.91 -28.75 -17.52
C GLY A 463 -20.99 -27.27 -17.19
N GLU A 464 -20.53 -26.52 -18.15
CA GLU A 464 -20.79 -25.11 -18.29
C GLU A 464 -22.30 -24.86 -18.20
N MET A 465 -22.79 -24.45 -17.05
CA MET A 465 -23.96 -23.59 -17.02
C MET A 465 -23.46 -22.18 -17.18
N ASP A 466 -23.24 -21.79 -18.42
CA ASP A 466 -23.29 -20.41 -18.85
C ASP A 466 -24.73 -19.91 -18.63
N GLU A 467 -25.00 -19.39 -17.45
CA GLU A 467 -26.05 -18.42 -17.30
C GLU A 467 -25.54 -17.06 -17.77
N ASP A 468 -25.44 -16.91 -19.07
CA ASP A 468 -25.59 -15.65 -19.75
C ASP A 468 -26.98 -15.10 -19.44
N THR A 469 -27.04 -14.01 -18.65
CA THR A 469 -28.08 -13.05 -18.77
C THR A 469 -28.18 -11.96 -17.79
N PRO A 470 -28.87 -10.94 -18.06
CA PRO A 470 -29.09 -10.14 -19.25
C PRO A 470 -28.38 -8.79 -19.16
N THR A 471 -28.15 -8.24 -20.32
CA THR A 471 -27.82 -6.82 -20.56
C THR A 471 -28.72 -5.88 -19.74
N ALA A 472 -28.20 -5.38 -18.65
CA ALA A 472 -28.69 -4.19 -17.99
C ALA A 472 -27.58 -3.15 -17.98
N ALA A 473 -27.94 -1.92 -18.30
CA ALA A 473 -27.17 -0.75 -18.56
C ALA A 473 -25.84 -0.62 -17.82
N LYS A 474 -24.79 -0.29 -18.56
CA LYS A 474 -23.47 0.09 -18.07
C LYS A 474 -23.57 1.28 -17.12
N THR A 475 -23.61 1.01 -15.84
CA THR A 475 -23.28 1.98 -14.80
C THR A 475 -21.85 1.67 -14.37
N PRO A 476 -20.90 2.59 -14.45
CA PRO A 476 -19.57 2.37 -13.94
C PRO A 476 -19.62 2.40 -12.40
N LEU A 477 -19.69 1.22 -11.82
CA LEU A 477 -19.52 1.03 -10.38
C LEU A 477 -18.04 0.80 -10.15
N PHE A 478 -17.39 1.71 -9.36
CA PHE A 478 -16.37 1.29 -8.39
C PHE A 478 -15.50 2.44 -7.95
N VAL A 479 -15.59 2.74 -6.66
CA VAL A 479 -14.61 3.47 -5.87
C VAL A 479 -13.62 2.45 -5.33
N ASP A 480 -12.34 2.78 -5.36
CA ASP A 480 -11.25 1.94 -4.87
C ASP A 480 -11.39 1.66 -3.36
N ASP A 481 -11.21 0.42 -2.95
CA ASP A 481 -11.21 0.01 -1.55
C ASP A 481 -10.03 0.57 -0.75
N ASP A 482 -9.01 1.09 -1.44
CA ASP A 482 -7.74 1.53 -0.87
C ASP A 482 -7.54 3.06 -0.88
N ALA A 483 -8.57 3.86 -1.20
CA ALA A 483 -8.47 5.32 -1.02
C ALA A 483 -8.32 5.63 0.49
N PRO A 484 -7.31 6.39 0.91
CA PRO A 484 -7.19 6.82 2.29
C PRO A 484 -8.45 7.60 2.67
N PRO A 485 -8.98 7.43 3.89
CA PRO A 485 -10.15 8.18 4.32
C PRO A 485 -9.83 9.67 4.23
N THR A 486 -10.55 10.37 3.39
CA THR A 486 -10.54 11.84 3.35
C THR A 486 -10.93 12.32 4.74
N ALA A 487 -10.05 13.07 5.35
CA ALA A 487 -10.11 13.51 6.72
C ALA A 487 -11.43 14.23 7.03
N CYS A 488 -12.31 13.57 7.75
CA CYS A 488 -13.23 14.23 8.64
C CYS A 488 -12.55 14.29 10.03
N SER A 489 -11.89 15.39 10.32
CA SER A 489 -11.02 15.58 11.48
C SER A 489 -11.74 15.56 12.84
N LYS A 490 -13.07 15.53 12.89
CA LYS A 490 -13.84 15.45 14.12
C LYS A 490 -14.14 14.02 14.57
N GLU A 491 -14.47 13.12 13.66
CA GLU A 491 -14.75 11.72 14.00
C GLU A 491 -13.46 10.94 14.35
N LEU A 492 -12.32 11.33 13.80
CA LEU A 492 -11.03 10.71 14.15
C LEU A 492 -10.60 11.04 15.59
N ASN A 493 -10.88 12.24 16.08
CA ASN A 493 -10.54 12.62 17.46
C ASN A 493 -11.42 11.92 18.47
N GLU A 494 -12.72 11.75 18.22
CA GLU A 494 -13.61 10.97 19.09
C GLU A 494 -13.25 9.48 19.13
N ILE A 495 -12.80 8.91 18.01
CA ILE A 495 -12.33 7.51 17.96
C ILE A 495 -11.00 7.34 18.70
N VAL A 496 -10.09 8.31 18.62
CA VAL A 496 -8.81 8.29 19.34
C VAL A 496 -9.01 8.41 20.85
N GLU A 497 -9.94 9.27 21.31
CA GLU A 497 -10.26 9.40 22.73
C GLU A 497 -10.98 8.15 23.27
N THR A 498 -11.86 7.53 22.50
CA THR A 498 -12.53 6.27 22.88
C THR A 498 -11.54 5.10 22.95
N LEU A 499 -10.52 5.06 22.08
CA LEU A 499 -9.48 4.03 22.10
C LEU A 499 -8.45 4.24 23.22
N ALA A 500 -8.26 5.46 23.70
CA ALA A 500 -7.40 5.77 24.84
C ALA A 500 -8.02 5.35 26.18
N SER A 501 -9.32 5.07 26.24
CA SER A 501 -10.04 4.68 27.45
C SER A 501 -10.13 3.16 27.68
N ILE A 502 -9.58 2.32 26.79
CA ILE A 502 -9.56 0.87 26.98
C ILE A 502 -8.36 0.51 27.87
N PRO A 503 -8.57 -0.05 29.08
CA PRO A 503 -7.46 -0.41 29.95
C PRO A 503 -6.59 -1.52 29.32
N PRO A 504 -5.26 -1.46 29.48
CA PRO A 504 -4.39 -2.52 29.01
C PRO A 504 -4.67 -3.80 29.78
N TYR A 505 -4.66 -4.93 29.09
CA TYR A 505 -4.74 -6.26 29.69
C TYR A 505 -3.60 -6.45 30.70
N GLU A 506 -3.94 -6.56 32.00
CA GLU A 506 -2.98 -6.89 33.05
C GLU A 506 -2.88 -8.41 33.22
N PRO A 507 -1.69 -9.01 33.07
CA PRO A 507 -1.45 -10.35 33.59
C PRO A 507 -1.33 -10.33 35.12
N PRO A 508 -1.67 -11.41 35.85
CA PRO A 508 -1.74 -11.44 37.29
C PRO A 508 -0.39 -11.14 37.97
N THR A 509 -0.42 -10.20 38.90
CA THR A 509 0.72 -9.60 39.59
C THR A 509 1.43 -10.54 40.55
N ILE A 510 2.77 -10.55 40.48
CA ILE A 510 3.64 -10.90 41.62
C ILE A 510 4.11 -9.59 42.26
N LYS A 511 3.86 -9.45 43.54
CA LYS A 511 4.13 -8.24 44.34
C LYS A 511 5.64 -8.03 44.56
N SER A 512 6.17 -6.83 44.29
CA SER A 512 7.29 -6.29 45.07
C SER A 512 7.23 -4.74 45.11
N THR A 513 7.41 -4.23 46.28
CA THR A 513 7.26 -2.84 46.70
C THR A 513 8.56 -2.05 46.55
N LYS A 514 8.50 -0.83 45.97
CA LYS A 514 9.29 0.37 46.38
C LYS A 514 8.80 1.64 45.66
N PRO A 515 8.85 2.83 46.32
CA PRO A 515 8.06 4.01 45.92
C PRO A 515 8.78 4.90 44.87
N LYS A 516 7.96 5.59 44.05
CA LYS A 516 8.41 6.56 43.02
C LYS A 516 8.40 8.01 43.54
N PRO A 517 9.31 8.88 43.06
CA PRO A 517 9.32 10.31 43.36
C PRO A 517 8.32 11.12 42.50
N LYS A 518 7.85 12.26 43.03
CA LYS A 518 6.82 13.15 42.48
C LYS A 518 7.28 13.95 41.26
N PRO A 519 6.37 14.24 40.29
CA PRO A 519 6.71 15.02 39.08
C PRO A 519 6.67 16.54 39.34
N LYS A 520 7.54 17.29 38.67
CA LYS A 520 7.66 18.75 38.69
C LYS A 520 6.58 19.43 37.83
N ALA A 521 6.10 20.60 38.31
CA ALA A 521 4.99 21.37 37.77
C ALA A 521 5.19 21.89 36.34
N LYS A 522 4.10 21.85 35.55
CA LYS A 522 3.98 22.46 34.22
C LYS A 522 3.83 23.98 34.33
N ARG A 523 4.57 24.72 33.51
CA ARG A 523 4.38 26.16 33.28
C ARG A 523 3.10 26.40 32.49
N ILE A 524 2.29 27.33 32.97
CA ILE A 524 1.05 27.80 32.37
C ILE A 524 1.39 28.78 31.24
N TYR A 525 0.76 28.58 30.08
CA TYR A 525 0.84 29.44 28.91
C TYR A 525 0.06 30.74 29.14
N ASN A 526 0.67 31.88 28.82
CA ASN A 526 0.07 33.22 28.90
C ASN A 526 -0.19 33.78 27.50
N PRO A 527 -1.44 34.12 27.10
CA PRO A 527 -1.78 34.47 25.71
C PRO A 527 -1.60 35.96 25.34
N LYS A 528 -0.62 36.64 25.89
CA LYS A 528 -0.34 38.06 25.54
C LYS A 528 1.11 38.29 25.15
N ASP A 529 1.54 37.67 24.02
CA ASP A 529 2.79 38.06 23.35
C ASP A 529 2.48 38.30 21.86
N PRO A 530 2.61 39.53 21.34
CA PRO A 530 2.09 39.94 20.02
C PRO A 530 3.09 39.78 18.89
N THR A 531 4.05 38.88 18.93
CA THR A 531 5.05 38.71 17.86
C THR A 531 5.09 37.28 17.34
N LEU A 532 4.04 36.85 16.65
CA LEU A 532 4.09 35.75 15.66
C LEU A 532 2.77 35.70 14.89
N SER A 533 2.62 36.61 13.93
CA SER A 533 1.59 36.47 12.90
C SER A 533 2.03 35.42 11.89
N ALA A 534 1.29 34.32 11.83
CA ALA A 534 1.44 33.32 10.77
C ALA A 534 0.91 33.91 9.44
N THR A 535 1.78 34.50 8.66
CA THR A 535 1.53 34.82 7.25
C THR A 535 1.70 33.53 6.44
N LYS A 536 0.62 33.07 5.83
CA LYS A 536 0.67 32.17 4.68
C LYS A 536 1.40 32.90 3.55
N ALA A 537 2.66 32.61 3.36
CA ALA A 537 3.39 33.10 2.21
C ALA A 537 3.03 32.25 0.98
N PRO A 538 2.71 32.87 -0.17
CA PRO A 538 2.66 32.16 -1.44
C PRO A 538 4.10 31.75 -1.82
N LEU A 539 4.22 30.57 -2.42
CA LEU A 539 5.47 30.05 -2.99
C LEU A 539 5.92 30.90 -4.20
N PHE A 540 6.52 32.04 -3.92
CA PHE A 540 7.32 32.77 -4.89
C PHE A 540 8.79 32.69 -4.43
N ILE A 541 9.61 32.02 -5.22
CA ILE A 541 11.06 32.02 -5.05
C ILE A 541 11.61 32.70 -6.30
N GLU A 542 12.30 33.79 -6.08
CA GLU A 542 13.07 34.50 -7.10
C GLU A 542 14.20 33.64 -7.64
N ASP A 543 14.61 33.90 -8.87
CA ASP A 543 15.57 33.15 -9.71
C ASP A 543 16.93 32.83 -9.05
#